data_64ffd0ac41e213496353f7136c4cf2c7
#
_entry.id   64ffd0ac41e213496353f7136c4cf2c7
#
_cell.length_a   1.000
_cell.length_b   1.000
_cell.length_c   1.000
_cell.angle_alpha   90.00
_cell.angle_beta   90.00
_cell.angle_gamma   90.00
#
_symmetry.space_group_name_H-M   'P 1'
#
loop_
_entity.id
_entity.type
_entity.pdbx_description
1 polymer ?
#
loop_
_entity_poly.entity_id
_entity_poly.type
_entity_poly.pdbx_seq_one_letter_code
_entity_poly.pdbx_strand_id
1 'polypeptide(L)'
;MAQLSDDCFAFWGPLLRLDDMERLINERILPIAETERVPLHGARERVVAHDIIAPINLPPFDNSAVDGYAVRHADLDRDGETALPVSGRLTAGARANVSLKSGTAVRIFTGAAMPKGADTVFMQEDVTVEGNRVTVPKGLKLGANRRLAGEDVAIGATVLPSGTVLEPQHVALAAALGLSEIVV
;
A
#
# COMPACT_ATOMS: atom_id res chain seq x y z
N MET A 1 -8.32 48.00 17.43
CA MET A 1 -9.48 47.11 17.40
C MET A 1 -10.16 47.35 16.07
N ALA A 2 -10.04 46.41 15.11
CA ALA A 2 -10.86 46.45 13.93
C ALA A 2 -12.28 46.13 14.38
N GLN A 3 -13.16 47.10 14.37
CA GLN A 3 -14.57 46.93 14.61
C GLN A 3 -15.12 46.12 13.43
N LEU A 4 -15.76 45.03 13.71
CA LEU A 4 -16.83 44.54 12.87
C LEU A 4 -17.97 45.55 13.04
N SER A 5 -17.95 46.58 12.20
CA SER A 5 -19.12 47.50 12.11
C SER A 5 -20.24 46.71 11.45
N ASP A 6 -21.49 46.97 11.82
CA ASP A 6 -22.68 46.41 11.18
C ASP A 6 -22.76 46.68 9.66
N ASP A 7 -21.91 47.56 9.16
CA ASP A 7 -21.70 47.85 7.74
C ASP A 7 -20.30 47.43 7.31
N CYS A 8 -20.20 46.20 6.82
CA CYS A 8 -18.94 45.64 6.30
C CYS A 8 -18.42 46.32 5.02
N PHE A 9 -19.19 47.26 4.45
CA PHE A 9 -18.84 48.07 3.28
C PHE A 9 -18.31 49.47 3.61
N ALA A 10 -18.39 49.89 4.87
CA ALA A 10 -18.01 51.25 5.30
C ALA A 10 -16.57 51.41 5.79
N PHE A 11 -15.62 50.57 5.29
CA PHE A 11 -14.22 50.69 5.67
C PHE A 11 -13.51 51.80 4.86
N TRP A 12 -13.15 52.89 5.52
CA TRP A 12 -12.44 54.05 4.97
C TRP A 12 -10.93 54.08 5.29
N GLY A 13 -10.38 52.97 5.82
CA GLY A 13 -8.97 52.84 6.14
C GLY A 13 -8.13 52.38 4.95
N PRO A 14 -6.77 52.36 5.09
CA PRO A 14 -5.90 51.80 4.08
C PRO A 14 -6.19 50.30 3.96
N LEU A 15 -6.22 49.80 2.71
CA LEU A 15 -6.37 48.38 2.43
C LEU A 15 -5.25 47.57 3.12
N LEU A 16 -5.67 46.50 3.79
CA LEU A 16 -4.74 45.56 4.40
C LEU A 16 -4.00 44.79 3.31
N ARG A 17 -2.68 44.71 3.40
CA ARG A 17 -1.89 43.88 2.51
C ARG A 17 -2.14 42.41 2.83
N LEU A 18 -2.01 41.53 1.82
CA LEU A 18 -2.21 40.09 1.98
C LEU A 18 -1.34 39.50 3.10
N ASP A 19 -0.05 39.84 3.09
CA ASP A 19 0.91 39.38 4.11
C ASP A 19 0.51 39.78 5.55
N ASP A 20 -0.04 41.02 5.70
CA ASP A 20 -0.53 41.50 7.00
C ASP A 20 -1.80 40.79 7.43
N MET A 21 -2.65 40.42 6.49
CA MET A 21 -3.86 39.65 6.75
C MET A 21 -3.50 38.22 7.21
N GLU A 22 -2.61 37.54 6.49
CA GLU A 22 -2.14 36.20 6.86
C GLU A 22 -1.50 36.19 8.25
N ARG A 23 -0.65 37.20 8.54
CA ARG A 23 -0.06 37.34 9.87
C ARG A 23 -1.12 37.50 10.97
N LEU A 24 -2.12 38.38 10.73
CA LEU A 24 -3.19 38.62 11.68
C LEU A 24 -4.07 37.38 11.92
N ILE A 25 -4.32 36.57 10.87
CA ILE A 25 -5.04 35.30 10.98
C ILE A 25 -4.23 34.35 11.87
N ASN A 26 -2.96 34.16 11.57
CA ASN A 26 -2.09 33.23 12.32
C ASN A 26 -1.87 33.65 13.78
N GLU A 27 -1.87 34.97 14.09
CA GLU A 27 -1.77 35.49 15.44
C GLU A 27 -3.07 35.40 16.25
N ARG A 28 -4.24 35.41 15.60
CA ARG A 28 -5.54 35.52 16.28
C ARG A 28 -6.38 34.28 16.23
N ILE A 29 -6.18 33.42 15.23
CA ILE A 29 -6.91 32.17 15.10
C ILE A 29 -5.99 31.04 15.57
N LEU A 30 -6.26 30.55 16.77
CA LEU A 30 -5.54 29.38 17.28
C LEU A 30 -6.19 28.11 16.69
N PRO A 31 -5.38 27.11 16.31
CA PRO A 31 -5.90 25.82 15.92
C PRO A 31 -6.67 25.17 17.09
N ILE A 32 -7.65 24.35 16.78
CA ILE A 32 -8.33 23.50 17.76
C ILE A 32 -7.30 22.57 18.36
N ALA A 33 -7.18 22.57 19.70
CA ALA A 33 -6.19 21.78 20.43
C ALA A 33 -6.77 20.47 20.97
N GLU A 34 -8.10 20.38 21.13
CA GLU A 34 -8.77 19.18 21.57
C GLU A 34 -8.72 18.13 20.48
N THR A 35 -8.46 16.89 20.89
CA THR A 35 -8.45 15.73 20.00
C THR A 35 -9.43 14.68 20.48
N GLU A 36 -9.96 13.90 19.55
CA GLU A 36 -10.80 12.75 19.87
C GLU A 36 -10.40 11.52 19.03
N ARG A 37 -10.70 10.35 19.56
CA ARG A 37 -10.51 9.09 18.87
C ARG A 37 -11.82 8.67 18.22
N VAL A 38 -11.81 8.55 16.89
CA VAL A 38 -13.00 8.20 16.13
C VAL A 38 -12.80 6.90 15.35
N PRO A 39 -13.82 6.05 15.24
CA PRO A 39 -13.77 4.89 14.38
C PRO A 39 -13.67 5.31 12.91
N LEU A 40 -13.05 4.46 12.05
CA LEU A 40 -12.80 4.80 10.64
C LEU A 40 -14.06 5.23 9.88
N HIS A 41 -15.21 4.63 10.15
CA HIS A 41 -16.47 4.99 9.49
C HIS A 41 -16.97 6.39 9.83
N GLY A 42 -16.49 6.98 10.94
CA GLY A 42 -16.79 8.36 11.37
C GLY A 42 -15.66 9.36 11.10
N ALA A 43 -14.56 8.91 10.49
CA ALA A 43 -13.35 9.72 10.33
C ALA A 43 -13.35 10.63 9.09
N ARG A 44 -14.24 10.39 8.12
CA ARG A 44 -14.32 11.20 6.90
C ARG A 44 -14.56 12.68 7.23
N GLU A 45 -13.86 13.57 6.50
CA GLU A 45 -13.91 15.04 6.66
C GLU A 45 -13.36 15.56 8.00
N ARG A 46 -12.82 14.67 8.85
CA ARG A 46 -12.09 15.06 10.06
C ARG A 46 -10.62 15.35 9.72
N VAL A 47 -9.92 16.02 10.61
CA VAL A 47 -8.50 16.39 10.45
C VAL A 47 -7.64 15.51 11.35
N VAL A 48 -6.59 14.90 10.79
CA VAL A 48 -5.66 14.05 11.54
C VAL A 48 -4.91 14.88 12.58
N ALA A 49 -5.00 14.49 13.86
CA ALA A 49 -4.35 15.21 14.94
C ALA A 49 -2.83 14.95 15.03
N HIS A 50 -2.40 13.72 14.74
CA HIS A 50 -0.99 13.31 14.80
C HIS A 50 -0.64 12.47 13.58
N ASP A 51 0.64 12.51 13.16
CA ASP A 51 1.13 11.68 12.07
C ASP A 51 0.73 10.21 12.26
N ILE A 52 0.13 9.62 11.22
CA ILE A 52 -0.17 8.18 11.20
C ILE A 52 1.01 7.46 10.58
N ILE A 53 1.64 6.64 11.40
CA ILE A 53 2.80 5.83 11.01
C ILE A 53 2.31 4.42 10.67
N ALA A 54 2.77 3.87 9.54
CA ALA A 54 2.43 2.53 9.11
C ALA A 54 2.87 1.47 10.14
N PRO A 55 1.93 0.72 10.77
CA PRO A 55 2.28 -0.32 11.75
C PRO A 55 2.70 -1.63 11.08
N ILE A 56 2.43 -1.78 9.80
CA ILE A 56 2.77 -2.96 8.99
C ILE A 56 3.21 -2.52 7.60
N ASN A 57 3.87 -3.44 6.89
CA ASN A 57 4.12 -3.28 5.46
C ASN A 57 2.83 -3.42 4.63
N LEU A 58 2.75 -2.71 3.48
CA LEU A 58 1.80 -3.00 2.40
C LEU A 58 2.57 -3.26 1.10
N PRO A 59 2.42 -4.44 0.49
CA PRO A 59 1.79 -5.64 1.05
C PRO A 59 2.55 -6.18 2.27
N PRO A 60 1.90 -6.97 3.16
CA PRO A 60 2.52 -7.40 4.43
C PRO A 60 3.59 -8.50 4.24
N PHE A 61 3.62 -9.15 3.09
CA PHE A 61 4.59 -10.19 2.71
C PHE A 61 4.79 -10.21 1.19
N ASP A 62 5.88 -10.79 0.73
CA ASP A 62 6.10 -11.04 -0.69
C ASP A 62 4.98 -11.91 -1.25
N ASN A 63 4.37 -11.48 -2.35
CA ASN A 63 3.24 -12.18 -2.95
C ASN A 63 3.30 -12.17 -4.48
N SER A 64 2.47 -13.01 -5.10
CA SER A 64 2.35 -13.03 -6.55
C SER A 64 1.49 -11.87 -7.07
N ALA A 65 1.99 -11.17 -8.08
CA ALA A 65 1.22 -10.15 -8.79
C ALA A 65 0.21 -10.75 -9.78
N VAL A 66 0.35 -12.03 -10.13
CA VAL A 66 -0.39 -12.69 -11.20
C VAL A 66 -0.78 -14.12 -10.81
N ASP A 67 -1.74 -14.68 -11.53
CA ASP A 67 -2.00 -16.13 -11.51
C ASP A 67 -0.96 -16.83 -12.36
N GLY A 68 -0.28 -17.85 -11.80
CA GLY A 68 0.81 -18.46 -12.53
C GLY A 68 1.52 -19.56 -11.78
N TYR A 69 2.83 -19.65 -12.01
CA TYR A 69 3.70 -20.66 -11.45
C TYR A 69 4.94 -20.04 -10.81
N ALA A 70 5.04 -20.17 -9.50
CA ALA A 70 6.21 -19.72 -8.75
C ALA A 70 7.35 -20.73 -8.90
N VAL A 71 8.54 -20.22 -9.26
CA VAL A 71 9.75 -20.99 -9.50
C VAL A 71 10.94 -20.34 -8.80
N ARG A 72 12.03 -21.06 -8.71
CA ARG A 72 13.34 -20.54 -8.39
C ARG A 72 14.07 -20.22 -9.70
N HIS A 73 14.36 -18.97 -9.96
CA HIS A 73 14.97 -18.51 -11.20
C HIS A 73 16.30 -19.22 -11.53
N ALA A 74 17.07 -19.56 -10.50
CA ALA A 74 18.33 -20.28 -10.66
C ALA A 74 18.18 -21.73 -11.19
N ASP A 75 16.97 -22.30 -11.17
CA ASP A 75 16.67 -23.63 -11.69
C ASP A 75 16.26 -23.63 -13.16
N LEU A 76 16.20 -22.43 -13.79
CA LEU A 76 15.78 -22.27 -15.19
C LEU A 76 16.97 -22.40 -16.14
N ASP A 77 16.70 -23.00 -17.31
CA ASP A 77 17.63 -22.97 -18.43
C ASP A 77 17.72 -21.54 -19.00
N ARG A 78 18.91 -21.04 -19.23
CA ARG A 78 19.16 -19.70 -19.76
C ARG A 78 18.90 -19.62 -21.27
N ASP A 79 19.06 -20.73 -21.97
CA ASP A 79 19.07 -20.78 -23.43
C ASP A 79 17.83 -21.47 -24.02
N GLY A 80 17.03 -22.14 -23.17
CA GLY A 80 15.87 -22.92 -23.57
C GLY A 80 14.67 -22.79 -22.66
N GLU A 81 13.63 -23.55 -22.98
CA GLU A 81 12.47 -23.74 -22.12
C GLU A 81 12.81 -24.69 -20.97
N THR A 82 12.15 -24.52 -19.83
CA THR A 82 12.36 -25.38 -18.66
C THR A 82 11.07 -26.09 -18.28
N ALA A 83 11.08 -27.43 -18.28
CA ALA A 83 9.96 -28.25 -17.85
C ALA A 83 10.09 -28.66 -16.39
N LEU A 84 9.22 -28.17 -15.51
CA LEU A 84 9.23 -28.38 -14.07
C LEU A 84 8.02 -29.20 -13.60
N PRO A 85 8.17 -30.16 -12.70
CA PRO A 85 7.05 -30.79 -12.03
C PRO A 85 6.36 -29.79 -11.08
N VAL A 86 5.02 -29.76 -11.08
CA VAL A 86 4.23 -28.92 -10.18
C VAL A 86 4.08 -29.64 -8.84
N SER A 87 4.69 -29.09 -7.79
CA SER A 87 4.80 -29.72 -6.46
C SER A 87 3.72 -29.26 -5.46
N GLY A 88 2.88 -28.30 -5.84
CA GLY A 88 1.84 -27.78 -4.94
C GLY A 88 1.02 -26.66 -5.55
N ARG A 89 0.07 -26.13 -4.75
CA ARG A 89 -0.81 -25.03 -5.10
C ARG A 89 -0.98 -24.11 -3.91
N LEU A 90 -0.89 -22.79 -4.14
CA LEU A 90 -1.09 -21.73 -3.15
C LEU A 90 -2.12 -20.71 -3.64
N THR A 91 -3.14 -20.49 -2.84
CA THR A 91 -4.16 -19.47 -3.05
C THR A 91 -3.96 -18.29 -2.09
N ALA A 92 -4.50 -17.12 -2.43
CA ALA A 92 -4.57 -16.01 -1.49
C ALA A 92 -5.28 -16.44 -0.19
N GLY A 93 -4.77 -15.98 0.96
CA GLY A 93 -5.28 -16.36 2.28
C GLY A 93 -4.83 -17.73 2.80
N ALA A 94 -4.18 -18.57 2.00
CA ALA A 94 -3.59 -19.80 2.47
C ALA A 94 -2.37 -19.53 3.36
N ARG A 95 -2.13 -20.41 4.36
CA ARG A 95 -0.92 -20.32 5.19
C ARG A 95 0.32 -20.57 4.34
N ALA A 96 1.30 -19.65 4.39
CA ALA A 96 2.54 -19.70 3.63
C ALA A 96 3.56 -20.74 4.14
N ASN A 97 3.11 -21.96 4.45
CA ASN A 97 3.99 -23.03 4.95
C ASN A 97 4.55 -23.93 3.82
N VAL A 98 4.38 -23.51 2.57
CA VAL A 98 4.90 -24.26 1.41
C VAL A 98 6.29 -23.78 1.09
N SER A 99 7.26 -24.71 1.07
CA SER A 99 8.60 -24.47 0.57
C SER A 99 8.72 -25.08 -0.83
N LEU A 100 9.24 -24.28 -1.76
CA LEU A 100 9.57 -24.76 -3.10
C LEU A 100 10.82 -25.64 -3.03
N LYS A 101 10.74 -26.86 -3.57
CA LYS A 101 11.90 -27.70 -3.79
C LYS A 101 12.61 -27.27 -5.07
N SER A 102 13.95 -27.30 -5.08
CA SER A 102 14.74 -27.04 -6.30
C SER A 102 14.28 -27.94 -7.45
N GLY A 103 14.22 -27.40 -8.65
CA GLY A 103 13.77 -28.11 -9.84
C GLY A 103 12.26 -28.37 -9.89
N THR A 104 11.44 -27.68 -9.10
CA THR A 104 9.98 -27.78 -9.14
C THR A 104 9.31 -26.41 -9.31
N ALA A 105 8.02 -26.42 -9.62
CA ALA A 105 7.17 -25.23 -9.61
C ALA A 105 6.03 -25.39 -8.61
N VAL A 106 5.47 -24.28 -8.15
CA VAL A 106 4.23 -24.24 -7.36
C VAL A 106 3.19 -23.41 -8.11
N ARG A 107 2.01 -23.95 -8.35
CA ARG A 107 0.88 -23.18 -8.86
C ARG A 107 0.50 -22.12 -7.83
N ILE A 108 0.52 -20.83 -8.24
CA ILE A 108 0.27 -19.70 -7.36
C ILE A 108 -0.80 -18.78 -7.98
N PHE A 109 -1.53 -18.08 -7.13
CA PHE A 109 -2.57 -17.14 -7.53
C PHE A 109 -2.25 -15.73 -7.02
N THR A 110 -2.78 -14.74 -7.71
CA THR A 110 -2.63 -13.32 -7.36
C THR A 110 -2.91 -13.08 -5.87
N GLY A 111 -2.00 -12.37 -5.21
CA GLY A 111 -2.08 -12.08 -3.78
C GLY A 111 -1.67 -13.24 -2.84
N ALA A 112 -1.38 -14.43 -3.37
CA ALA A 112 -0.87 -15.52 -2.56
C ALA A 112 0.57 -15.26 -2.15
N ALA A 113 0.92 -15.60 -0.90
CA ALA A 113 2.28 -15.45 -0.39
C ALA A 113 3.27 -16.31 -1.21
N MET A 114 4.44 -15.73 -1.52
CA MET A 114 5.50 -16.45 -2.22
C MET A 114 5.98 -17.66 -1.39
N PRO A 115 6.03 -18.85 -1.97
CA PRO A 115 6.60 -20.01 -1.27
C PRO A 115 8.07 -19.76 -0.97
N LYS A 116 8.52 -20.20 0.21
CA LYS A 116 9.94 -20.08 0.57
C LYS A 116 10.83 -20.78 -0.46
N GLY A 117 11.80 -20.06 -1.01
CA GLY A 117 12.72 -20.56 -2.03
C GLY A 117 12.29 -20.22 -3.48
N ALA A 118 11.08 -19.71 -3.69
CA ALA A 118 10.69 -19.13 -4.97
C ALA A 118 11.03 -17.63 -4.99
N ASP A 119 11.37 -17.13 -6.17
CA ASP A 119 11.74 -15.74 -6.37
C ASP A 119 11.14 -15.12 -7.64
N THR A 120 10.50 -15.92 -8.51
CA THR A 120 9.99 -15.51 -9.82
C THR A 120 8.66 -16.21 -10.09
N VAL A 121 7.73 -15.53 -10.76
CA VAL A 121 6.43 -16.11 -11.15
C VAL A 121 6.24 -15.95 -12.65
N PHE A 122 5.95 -17.06 -13.34
CA PHE A 122 5.48 -17.07 -14.72
C PHE A 122 3.97 -16.94 -14.76
N MET A 123 3.44 -16.09 -15.65
CA MET A 123 2.00 -15.99 -15.87
C MET A 123 1.47 -17.30 -16.44
N GLN A 124 0.26 -17.67 -16.06
CA GLN A 124 -0.36 -18.92 -16.56
C GLN A 124 -0.59 -18.89 -18.07
N GLU A 125 -0.75 -17.71 -18.66
CA GLU A 125 -0.96 -17.47 -20.07
C GLU A 125 0.31 -17.69 -20.91
N ASP A 126 1.48 -17.60 -20.28
CA ASP A 126 2.79 -17.67 -20.94
C ASP A 126 3.43 -19.08 -20.88
N VAL A 127 2.73 -20.05 -20.27
CA VAL A 127 3.29 -21.38 -20.02
C VAL A 127 2.45 -22.49 -20.63
N THR A 128 3.07 -23.64 -20.90
CA THR A 128 2.36 -24.85 -21.31
C THR A 128 2.29 -25.84 -20.15
N VAL A 129 1.10 -26.43 -19.94
CA VAL A 129 0.86 -27.39 -18.85
C VAL A 129 0.45 -28.74 -19.42
N GLU A 130 1.21 -29.77 -19.06
CA GLU A 130 0.92 -31.15 -19.43
C GLU A 130 0.93 -32.07 -18.19
N GLY A 131 -0.26 -32.55 -17.83
CA GLY A 131 -0.42 -33.35 -16.61
C GLY A 131 0.03 -32.62 -15.36
N ASN A 132 1.08 -33.08 -14.70
CA ASN A 132 1.65 -32.46 -13.50
C ASN A 132 2.97 -31.73 -13.78
N ARG A 133 3.19 -31.26 -15.01
CA ARG A 133 4.36 -30.50 -15.40
C ARG A 133 3.96 -29.18 -16.04
N VAL A 134 4.75 -28.14 -15.78
CA VAL A 134 4.67 -26.85 -16.44
C VAL A 134 5.97 -26.62 -17.22
N THR A 135 5.84 -26.22 -18.48
CA THR A 135 6.96 -25.76 -19.30
C THR A 135 6.93 -24.25 -19.37
N VAL A 136 7.97 -23.61 -18.88
CA VAL A 136 8.13 -22.17 -18.84
C VAL A 136 9.12 -21.71 -19.90
N PRO A 137 8.83 -20.57 -20.60
CA PRO A 137 9.72 -20.03 -21.62
C PRO A 137 11.00 -19.44 -20.98
N LYS A 138 12.03 -19.25 -21.79
CA LYS A 138 13.24 -18.53 -21.39
C LYS A 138 13.02 -17.02 -21.34
N GLY A 139 13.92 -16.30 -20.67
CA GLY A 139 14.08 -14.85 -20.78
C GLY A 139 13.33 -14.03 -19.74
N LEU A 140 12.53 -14.65 -18.86
CA LEU A 140 11.91 -13.93 -17.77
C LEU A 140 12.97 -13.49 -16.75
N LYS A 141 12.91 -12.25 -16.29
CA LYS A 141 13.87 -11.69 -15.35
C LYS A 141 13.66 -12.25 -13.94
N LEU A 142 14.75 -12.39 -13.18
CA LEU A 142 14.70 -12.68 -11.75
C LEU A 142 13.78 -11.66 -11.04
N GLY A 143 12.88 -12.14 -10.19
CA GLY A 143 11.95 -11.34 -9.43
C GLY A 143 10.72 -10.90 -10.20
N ALA A 144 10.55 -11.27 -11.47
CA ALA A 144 9.38 -10.90 -12.26
C ALA A 144 8.08 -11.42 -11.63
N ASN A 145 7.03 -10.58 -11.70
CA ASN A 145 5.69 -10.85 -11.19
C ASN A 145 5.63 -11.18 -9.67
N ARG A 146 6.65 -10.80 -8.92
CA ARG A 146 6.68 -10.84 -7.46
C ARG A 146 6.55 -9.43 -6.91
N ARG A 147 5.58 -9.20 -6.05
CA ARG A 147 5.45 -7.99 -5.25
C ARG A 147 6.21 -8.18 -3.93
N LEU A 148 7.00 -7.19 -3.57
CA LEU A 148 7.79 -7.25 -2.33
C LEU A 148 6.97 -6.73 -1.13
N ALA A 149 7.25 -7.29 0.04
CA ALA A 149 6.72 -6.73 1.29
C ALA A 149 7.11 -5.26 1.42
N GLY A 150 6.12 -4.40 1.66
CA GLY A 150 6.35 -2.98 1.86
C GLY A 150 6.64 -2.16 0.60
N GLU A 151 6.43 -2.71 -0.60
CA GLU A 151 6.71 -1.94 -1.83
C GLU A 151 5.75 -0.75 -2.03
N ASP A 152 4.51 -0.82 -1.52
CA ASP A 152 3.58 0.30 -1.54
C ASP A 152 3.77 1.21 -0.32
N VAL A 153 3.88 0.60 0.87
CA VAL A 153 4.08 1.31 2.14
C VAL A 153 4.99 0.46 3.03
N ALA A 154 6.13 1.00 3.39
CA ALA A 154 7.03 0.35 4.34
C ALA A 154 6.56 0.61 5.79
N ILE A 155 6.69 -0.39 6.65
CA ILE A 155 6.50 -0.23 8.10
C ILE A 155 7.35 0.94 8.62
N GLY A 156 6.76 1.79 9.46
CA GLY A 156 7.42 2.98 10.01
C GLY A 156 7.34 4.24 9.13
N ALA A 157 6.81 4.14 7.89
CA ALA A 157 6.59 5.31 7.05
C ALA A 157 5.42 6.15 7.57
N THR A 158 5.53 7.48 7.50
CA THR A 158 4.40 8.39 7.71
C THR A 158 3.46 8.30 6.49
N VAL A 159 2.24 7.85 6.71
CA VAL A 159 1.24 7.64 5.64
C VAL A 159 0.21 8.76 5.56
N LEU A 160 -0.13 9.37 6.69
CA LEU A 160 -1.00 10.53 6.77
C LEU A 160 -0.40 11.52 7.77
N PRO A 161 0.12 12.65 7.32
CA PRO A 161 0.64 13.70 8.20
C PRO A 161 -0.47 14.34 9.04
N SER A 162 -0.13 14.83 10.22
CA SER A 162 -0.97 15.72 11.02
C SER A 162 -1.48 16.88 10.18
N GLY A 163 -2.73 17.30 10.37
CA GLY A 163 -3.38 18.33 9.57
C GLY A 163 -4.02 17.84 8.27
N THR A 164 -3.87 16.56 7.91
CA THR A 164 -4.53 15.97 6.73
C THR A 164 -6.03 15.89 6.95
N VAL A 165 -6.82 16.45 6.03
CA VAL A 165 -8.27 16.23 5.97
C VAL A 165 -8.53 14.83 5.44
N LEU A 166 -9.27 14.03 6.19
CA LEU A 166 -9.54 12.63 5.86
C LEU A 166 -10.60 12.50 4.78
N GLU A 167 -10.17 12.11 3.59
CA GLU A 167 -11.00 11.73 2.46
C GLU A 167 -11.15 10.20 2.37
N PRO A 168 -12.05 9.66 1.53
CA PRO A 168 -12.31 8.21 1.45
C PRO A 168 -11.05 7.36 1.21
N GLN A 169 -10.11 7.82 0.36
CA GLN A 169 -8.86 7.09 0.10
C GLN A 169 -7.94 7.04 1.33
N HIS A 170 -7.93 8.08 2.17
CA HIS A 170 -7.15 8.11 3.41
C HIS A 170 -7.72 7.14 4.44
N VAL A 171 -9.05 7.08 4.55
CA VAL A 171 -9.75 6.10 5.40
C VAL A 171 -9.49 4.68 4.92
N ALA A 172 -9.52 4.44 3.60
CA ALA A 172 -9.22 3.15 3.00
C ALA A 172 -7.76 2.71 3.27
N LEU A 173 -6.80 3.65 3.16
CA LEU A 173 -5.39 3.38 3.49
C LEU A 173 -5.23 3.02 4.97
N ALA A 174 -5.86 3.76 5.87
CA ALA A 174 -5.84 3.45 7.31
C ALA A 174 -6.42 2.05 7.60
N ALA A 175 -7.53 1.70 6.95
CA ALA A 175 -8.13 0.36 7.06
C ALA A 175 -7.20 -0.74 6.51
N ALA A 176 -6.54 -0.52 5.38
CA ALA A 176 -5.57 -1.46 4.80
C ALA A 176 -4.36 -1.69 5.72
N LEU A 177 -3.97 -0.68 6.51
CA LEU A 177 -2.94 -0.77 7.55
C LEU A 177 -3.41 -1.46 8.83
N GLY A 178 -4.68 -1.88 8.91
CA GLY A 178 -5.26 -2.57 10.07
C GLY A 178 -5.70 -1.65 11.21
N LEU A 179 -5.78 -0.34 10.97
CA LEU A 179 -6.30 0.59 11.96
C LEU A 179 -7.83 0.46 12.03
N SER A 180 -8.39 0.52 13.22
CA SER A 180 -9.85 0.55 13.44
C SER A 180 -10.36 1.94 13.78
N GLU A 181 -9.48 2.83 14.21
CA GLU A 181 -9.77 4.18 14.66
C GLU A 181 -8.60 5.13 14.39
N ILE A 182 -8.88 6.42 14.38
CA ILE A 182 -7.90 7.51 14.15
C ILE A 182 -8.12 8.59 15.21
N VAL A 183 -7.03 9.25 15.62
CA VAL A 183 -7.07 10.44 16.44
C VAL A 183 -7.19 11.68 15.55
N VAL A 184 -8.25 12.45 15.72
CA VAL A 184 -8.61 13.63 14.95
C VAL A 184 -8.79 14.85 15.83
#